data_36115e1d25fe893584dc40ab2083a69b
#
_entry.id   36115e1d25fe893584dc40ab2083a69b
#
_cell.length_a   1.000
_cell.length_b   1.000
_cell.length_c   1.000
_cell.angle_alpha   90.00
_cell.angle_beta   90.00
_cell.angle_gamma   90.00
#
_symmetry.space_group_name_H-M   'P 1'
#
loop_
_entity.id
_entity.type
_entity.pdbx_description
1 polymer ?
#
loop_
_entity_poly.entity_id
_entity_poly.type
_entity_poly.pdbx_seq_one_letter_code
_entity_poly.pdbx_strand_id
1 'polypeptide(L)'
;MNNTQNAKKEQVGGTRIPRQARAQGVKESLDHVGEKNEMPGLFTLTSSVGALATNVRVMIHNRPQPLSQIALIIGDAGSKKSTMDEVYNEWAFELIEEKWKIVQEEKAWRIEAKRDRNAKKQKDK
;
A
#
# COMPACT_ATOMS: atom_id res chain seq x y z
N MET A 1 22.40 47.37 14.19
CA MET A 1 21.64 46.49 15.08
C MET A 1 20.76 45.57 14.24
N ASN A 2 21.31 44.41 13.86
CA ASN A 2 20.60 43.42 13.03
C ASN A 2 20.18 42.28 13.95
N ASN A 3 18.90 42.29 14.28
CA ASN A 3 18.30 41.25 15.10
C ASN A 3 17.79 40.16 14.16
N THR A 4 18.64 39.23 13.79
CA THR A 4 18.28 38.04 13.03
C THR A 4 17.64 37.06 13.99
N GLN A 5 16.31 37.09 14.07
CA GLN A 5 15.54 36.10 14.80
C GLN A 5 15.72 34.73 14.11
N ASN A 6 16.56 33.92 14.71
CA ASN A 6 16.61 32.47 14.45
C ASN A 6 15.26 31.87 14.86
N ALA A 7 14.33 31.80 13.92
CA ALA A 7 13.16 30.95 14.08
C ALA A 7 13.65 29.51 14.13
N LYS A 8 13.84 28.98 15.34
CA LYS A 8 13.96 27.56 15.58
C LYS A 8 12.72 26.90 14.97
N LYS A 9 12.90 26.24 13.82
CA LYS A 9 11.90 25.28 13.32
C LYS A 9 11.76 24.23 14.42
N GLU A 10 10.69 24.31 15.19
CA GLU A 10 10.24 23.19 16.02
C GLU A 10 10.04 22.01 15.08
N GLN A 11 10.98 21.08 15.10
CA GLN A 11 10.76 19.76 14.56
C GLN A 11 9.65 19.15 15.40
N VAL A 12 8.47 19.07 14.83
CA VAL A 12 7.39 18.24 15.39
C VAL A 12 7.96 16.83 15.47
N GLY A 13 8.44 16.47 16.65
CA GLY A 13 9.01 15.18 16.93
C GLY A 13 7.92 14.14 16.90
N GLY A 14 7.61 13.62 15.71
CA GLY A 14 6.80 12.42 15.57
C GLY A 14 7.47 11.30 16.37
N THR A 15 6.69 10.56 17.15
CA THR A 15 7.18 9.42 17.94
C THR A 15 7.74 8.39 16.97
N ARG A 16 9.05 8.35 16.81
CA ARG A 16 9.71 7.38 15.93
C ARG A 16 9.79 6.03 16.64
N ILE A 17 9.43 4.97 15.96
CA ILE A 17 9.66 3.62 16.46
C ILE A 17 11.18 3.38 16.48
N PRO A 18 11.78 3.05 17.64
CA PRO A 18 13.21 2.79 17.71
C PRO A 18 13.63 1.71 16.71
N ARG A 19 14.75 1.90 16.00
CA ARG A 19 15.23 0.94 14.99
C ARG A 19 15.37 -0.49 15.52
N GLN A 20 15.77 -0.62 16.78
CA GLN A 20 15.93 -1.92 17.44
C GLN A 20 14.59 -2.66 17.66
N ALA A 21 13.49 -1.93 17.74
CA ALA A 21 12.15 -2.50 17.95
C ALA A 21 11.44 -2.87 16.64
N ARG A 22 12.07 -2.67 15.50
CA ARG A 22 11.48 -2.97 14.18
C ARG A 22 11.72 -4.42 13.79
N ALA A 23 10.69 -5.09 13.30
CA ALA A 23 10.85 -6.37 12.64
C ALA A 23 11.78 -6.23 11.41
N GLN A 24 12.50 -7.30 11.05
CA GLN A 24 13.54 -7.25 10.02
C GLN A 24 13.02 -6.69 8.69
N GLY A 25 11.93 -7.24 8.14
CA GLY A 25 11.37 -6.75 6.87
C GLY A 25 10.92 -5.28 6.91
N VAL A 26 10.36 -4.83 8.05
CA VAL A 26 10.01 -3.41 8.25
C VAL A 26 11.26 -2.53 8.22
N LYS A 27 12.34 -2.99 8.85
CA LYS A 27 13.61 -2.25 8.86
C LYS A 27 14.17 -2.12 7.44
N GLU A 28 14.24 -3.22 6.69
CA GLU A 28 14.76 -3.26 5.32
C GLU A 28 13.96 -2.33 4.40
N SER A 29 12.64 -2.40 4.44
CA SER A 29 11.78 -1.51 3.64
C SER A 29 11.94 -0.03 4.01
N LEU A 30 12.05 0.31 5.30
CA LEU A 30 12.25 1.70 5.73
C LEU A 30 13.65 2.20 5.40
N ASP A 31 14.66 1.36 5.44
CA ASP A 31 16.03 1.73 5.01
C ASP A 31 16.06 2.00 3.49
N HIS A 32 15.25 1.27 2.69
CA HIS A 32 15.11 1.51 1.25
C HIS A 32 14.48 2.88 0.93
N VAL A 33 13.42 3.27 1.62
CA VAL A 33 12.77 4.57 1.38
C VAL A 33 13.57 5.76 1.91
N GLY A 34 14.48 5.51 2.83
CA GLY A 34 15.35 6.50 3.44
C GLY A 34 14.69 7.33 4.54
N GLU A 35 15.52 7.95 5.37
CA GLU A 35 15.11 8.62 6.61
C GLU A 35 14.03 9.70 6.43
N LYS A 36 14.11 10.48 5.35
CA LYS A 36 13.13 11.55 5.07
C LYS A 36 11.72 11.03 4.79
N ASN A 37 11.63 9.82 4.25
CA ASN A 37 10.37 9.18 3.86
C ASN A 37 9.95 8.07 4.83
N GLU A 38 10.60 7.96 5.98
CA GLU A 38 10.35 6.90 6.94
C GLU A 38 8.87 6.81 7.37
N MET A 39 8.25 7.95 7.70
CA MET A 39 6.85 7.97 8.11
C MET A 39 5.88 7.58 6.99
N PRO A 40 5.95 8.17 5.78
CA PRO A 40 5.16 7.69 4.64
C PRO A 40 5.40 6.20 4.34
N GLY A 41 6.64 5.73 4.40
CA GLY A 41 7.00 4.33 4.22
C GLY A 41 6.33 3.42 5.26
N LEU A 42 6.31 3.83 6.52
CA LEU A 42 5.64 3.11 7.58
C LEU A 42 4.13 3.00 7.35
N PHE A 43 3.47 4.08 6.92
CA PHE A 43 2.05 4.05 6.57
C PHE A 43 1.75 3.13 5.39
N THR A 44 2.60 3.11 4.38
CA THR A 44 2.49 2.18 3.25
C THR A 44 2.61 0.74 3.71
N LEU A 45 3.63 0.44 4.51
CA LEU A 45 3.85 -0.89 5.09
C LEU A 45 2.66 -1.37 5.92
N THR A 46 2.17 -0.54 6.83
CA THR A 46 1.04 -0.93 7.70
C THR A 46 -0.23 -1.19 6.90
N SER A 47 -0.46 -0.46 5.80
CA SER A 47 -1.57 -0.72 4.88
C SER A 47 -1.39 -2.06 4.15
N SER A 48 -0.20 -2.36 3.66
CA SER A 48 0.11 -3.61 2.96
C SER A 48 -0.02 -4.81 3.88
N VAL A 49 0.59 -4.76 5.06
CA VAL A 49 0.51 -5.82 6.08
C VAL A 49 -0.94 -6.00 6.56
N GLY A 50 -1.69 -4.91 6.73
CA GLY A 50 -3.10 -4.97 7.11
C GLY A 50 -3.96 -5.66 6.05
N ALA A 51 -3.66 -5.46 4.77
CA ALA A 51 -4.35 -6.14 3.67
C ALA A 51 -4.05 -7.66 3.64
N LEU A 52 -2.81 -8.05 3.98
CA LEU A 52 -2.38 -9.46 4.05
C LEU A 52 -2.92 -10.18 5.29
N ALA A 53 -3.12 -9.46 6.39
CA ALA A 53 -3.54 -10.00 7.67
C ALA A 53 -5.07 -10.25 7.75
N THR A 54 -5.62 -11.03 6.83
CA THR A 54 -7.08 -11.23 6.66
C THR A 54 -7.78 -11.82 7.89
N ASN A 55 -7.06 -12.62 8.69
CA ASN A 55 -7.60 -13.29 9.89
C ASN A 55 -7.26 -12.54 11.19
N VAL A 56 -6.56 -11.43 11.12
CA VAL A 56 -6.21 -10.62 12.28
C VAL A 56 -7.31 -9.60 12.55
N ARG A 57 -7.75 -9.54 13.80
CA ARG A 57 -8.72 -8.55 14.25
C ARG A 57 -8.22 -7.84 15.48
N VAL A 58 -8.47 -6.54 15.55
CA VAL A 58 -8.20 -5.71 16.72
C VAL A 58 -9.51 -5.34 17.41
N MET A 59 -9.51 -5.36 18.72
CA MET A 59 -10.67 -4.95 19.50
C MET A 59 -10.70 -3.43 19.62
N ILE A 60 -11.69 -2.80 18.99
CA ILE A 60 -11.93 -1.36 19.09
C ILE A 60 -13.34 -1.17 19.66
N HIS A 61 -13.44 -0.48 20.80
CA HIS A 61 -14.71 -0.29 21.51
C HIS A 61 -15.50 -1.60 21.73
N ASN A 62 -14.81 -2.64 22.17
CA ASN A 62 -15.35 -3.99 22.37
C ASN A 62 -15.94 -4.66 21.12
N ARG A 63 -15.55 -4.21 19.93
CA ARG A 63 -15.94 -4.82 18.66
C ARG A 63 -14.71 -5.28 17.90
N PRO A 64 -14.69 -6.52 17.38
CA PRO A 64 -13.60 -6.99 16.54
C PRO A 64 -13.63 -6.29 15.19
N GLN A 65 -12.59 -5.55 14.87
CA GLN A 65 -12.40 -4.87 13.59
C GLN A 65 -11.28 -5.54 12.79
N PRO A 66 -11.39 -5.64 11.45
CA PRO A 66 -10.28 -6.10 10.63
C PRO A 66 -9.10 -5.12 10.73
N LEU A 67 -7.89 -5.63 10.57
CA LEU A 67 -6.67 -4.82 10.53
C LEU A 67 -6.46 -4.15 9.17
N SER A 68 -7.52 -3.81 8.48
CA SER A 68 -7.44 -3.12 7.20
C SER A 68 -7.42 -1.60 7.42
N GLN A 69 -6.55 -0.92 6.68
CA GLN A 69 -6.46 0.54 6.67
C GLN A 69 -6.18 1.06 5.27
N ILE A 70 -6.52 2.30 5.03
CA ILE A 70 -6.21 3.02 3.80
C ILE A 70 -5.19 4.10 4.15
N ALA A 71 -4.05 4.11 3.46
CA ALA A 71 -3.08 5.19 3.56
C ALA A 71 -3.17 6.08 2.31
N LEU A 72 -3.32 7.38 2.53
CA LEU A 72 -3.26 8.39 1.49
C LEU A 72 -1.99 9.23 1.68
N ILE A 73 -1.08 9.15 0.70
CA ILE A 73 0.19 9.86 0.75
C ILE A 73 0.16 10.99 -0.26
N ILE A 74 0.20 12.21 0.25
CA ILE A 74 0.19 13.43 -0.55
C ILE A 74 1.57 14.10 -0.41
N GLY A 75 2.12 14.55 -1.51
CA GLY A 75 3.41 15.26 -1.52
C GLY A 75 3.63 15.98 -2.84
N ASP A 76 4.57 16.91 -2.83
CA ASP A 76 4.94 17.69 -4.00
C ASP A 76 5.57 16.84 -5.11
N ALA A 77 5.68 17.40 -6.30
CA ALA A 77 6.45 16.80 -7.38
C ALA A 77 7.91 16.61 -6.95
N GLY A 78 8.48 15.45 -7.22
CA GLY A 78 9.85 15.11 -6.80
C GLY A 78 10.02 14.63 -5.36
N SER A 79 8.93 14.50 -4.57
CA SER A 79 8.98 13.98 -3.20
C SER A 79 9.22 12.47 -3.09
N LYS A 80 9.64 11.82 -4.18
CA LYS A 80 9.91 10.35 -4.24
C LYS A 80 8.71 9.47 -3.82
N LYS A 81 7.48 9.88 -4.12
CA LYS A 81 6.28 9.08 -3.83
C LYS A 81 6.33 7.69 -4.46
N SER A 82 6.97 7.56 -5.63
CA SER A 82 7.15 6.27 -6.32
C SER A 82 7.89 5.22 -5.48
N THR A 83 8.74 5.63 -4.56
CA THR A 83 9.40 4.69 -3.63
C THR A 83 8.39 3.99 -2.71
N MET A 84 7.25 4.64 -2.45
CA MET A 84 6.16 4.03 -1.68
C MET A 84 5.46 2.92 -2.48
N ASP A 85 5.33 3.11 -3.80
CA ASP A 85 4.79 2.09 -4.70
C ASP A 85 5.72 0.87 -4.77
N GLU A 86 7.03 1.08 -4.72
CA GLU A 86 8.03 0.00 -4.67
C GLU A 86 7.84 -0.84 -3.41
N VAL A 87 7.76 -0.21 -2.25
CA VAL A 87 7.51 -0.89 -0.96
C VAL A 87 6.18 -1.65 -0.98
N TYR A 88 5.12 -1.01 -1.48
CA TYR A 88 3.81 -1.67 -1.60
C TYR A 88 3.89 -2.90 -2.51
N ASN A 89 4.50 -2.77 -3.67
CA ASN A 89 4.61 -3.85 -4.64
C ASN A 89 5.41 -5.04 -4.10
N GLU A 90 6.48 -4.78 -3.35
CA GLU A 90 7.28 -5.83 -2.73
C GLU A 90 6.47 -6.64 -1.71
N TRP A 91 5.73 -5.97 -0.83
CA TRP A 91 4.93 -6.65 0.18
C TRP A 91 3.63 -7.26 -0.35
N ALA A 92 3.06 -6.71 -1.40
CA ALA A 92 1.82 -7.17 -2.01
C ALA A 92 2.06 -8.08 -3.24
N PHE A 93 3.31 -8.44 -3.55
CA PHE A 93 3.68 -9.14 -4.77
C PHE A 93 2.82 -10.38 -5.05
N GLU A 94 2.70 -11.27 -4.08
CA GLU A 94 1.91 -12.50 -4.22
C GLU A 94 0.43 -12.22 -4.50
N LEU A 95 -0.16 -11.23 -3.80
CA LEU A 95 -1.55 -10.82 -4.03
C LEU A 95 -1.74 -10.19 -5.40
N ILE A 96 -0.77 -9.43 -5.86
CA ILE A 96 -0.79 -8.79 -7.18
C ILE A 96 -0.73 -9.87 -8.26
N GLU A 97 0.14 -10.87 -8.13
CA GLU A 97 0.22 -12.00 -9.07
C GLU A 97 -1.07 -12.81 -9.11
N GLU A 98 -1.64 -13.15 -7.95
CA GLU A 98 -2.90 -13.87 -7.87
C GLU A 98 -4.05 -13.08 -8.53
N LYS A 99 -4.14 -11.79 -8.24
CA LYS A 99 -5.10 -10.89 -8.89
C LYS A 99 -4.94 -10.86 -10.40
N TRP A 100 -3.70 -10.80 -10.90
CA TRP A 100 -3.44 -10.84 -12.35
C TRP A 100 -3.94 -12.12 -12.99
N LYS A 101 -3.74 -13.30 -12.37
CA LYS A 101 -4.26 -14.58 -12.86
C LYS A 101 -5.79 -14.54 -12.97
N ILE A 102 -6.47 -14.10 -11.92
CA ILE A 102 -7.93 -13.98 -11.88
C ILE A 102 -8.44 -13.03 -12.99
N VAL A 103 -7.79 -11.88 -13.17
CA VAL A 103 -8.15 -10.93 -14.24
C VAL A 103 -7.96 -11.52 -15.65
N GLN A 104 -6.93 -12.32 -15.87
CA GLN A 104 -6.72 -13.00 -17.15
C GLN A 104 -7.78 -14.07 -17.41
N GLU A 105 -8.12 -14.87 -16.41
CA GLU A 105 -9.18 -15.87 -16.48
C GLU A 105 -10.54 -15.22 -16.77
N GLU A 106 -10.87 -14.14 -16.09
CA GLU A 106 -12.09 -13.38 -16.34
C GLU A 106 -12.16 -12.82 -17.76
N LYS A 107 -11.04 -12.28 -18.27
CA LYS A 107 -10.97 -11.80 -19.65
C LYS A 107 -11.19 -12.94 -20.66
N ALA A 108 -10.55 -14.09 -20.45
CA ALA A 108 -10.72 -15.26 -21.30
C ALA A 108 -12.20 -15.72 -21.32
N TRP A 109 -12.80 -15.84 -20.14
CA TRP A 109 -14.22 -16.19 -20.01
C TRP A 109 -15.15 -15.18 -20.72
N ARG A 110 -14.90 -13.89 -20.59
CA ARG A 110 -15.69 -12.84 -21.28
C ARG A 110 -15.60 -12.95 -22.81
N ILE A 111 -14.44 -13.30 -23.34
CA ILE A 111 -14.23 -13.50 -24.78
C ILE A 111 -15.01 -14.71 -25.25
N GLU A 112 -14.95 -15.83 -24.54
CA GLU A 112 -15.65 -17.06 -24.86
C GLU A 112 -17.18 -16.85 -24.81
N ALA A 113 -17.69 -16.23 -23.77
CA ALA A 113 -19.12 -15.90 -23.65
C ALA A 113 -19.63 -14.99 -24.78
N LYS A 114 -18.78 -14.09 -25.31
CA LYS A 114 -19.13 -13.28 -26.49
C LYS A 114 -19.19 -14.13 -27.76
N ARG A 115 -18.24 -15.06 -27.94
CA ARG A 115 -18.23 -15.97 -29.09
C ARG A 115 -19.49 -16.85 -29.13
N ASP A 116 -19.87 -17.41 -27.99
CA ASP A 116 -21.06 -18.25 -27.87
C ASP A 116 -22.34 -17.49 -28.18
N ARG A 117 -22.47 -16.25 -27.67
CA ARG A 117 -23.62 -15.39 -27.99
C ARG A 117 -23.71 -15.08 -29.49
N ASN A 118 -22.58 -14.84 -30.15
CA ASN A 118 -22.55 -14.55 -31.59
C ASN A 118 -22.88 -15.82 -32.40
N ALA A 119 -22.38 -16.97 -32.00
CA ALA A 119 -22.68 -18.25 -32.65
C ALA A 119 -24.18 -18.60 -32.55
N LYS A 120 -24.82 -18.35 -31.40
CA LYS A 120 -26.27 -18.54 -31.24
C LYS A 120 -27.07 -17.61 -32.15
N LYS A 121 -26.71 -16.32 -32.22
CA LYS A 121 -27.39 -15.35 -33.10
C LYS A 121 -27.28 -15.68 -34.60
N GLN A 122 -26.25 -16.42 -35.01
CA GLN A 122 -26.11 -16.87 -36.43
C GLN A 122 -26.95 -18.10 -36.74
N LYS A 123 -27.30 -18.91 -35.74
CA LYS A 123 -28.16 -20.10 -35.94
C LYS A 123 -29.65 -19.76 -35.97
N ASP A 124 -30.03 -18.61 -35.42
CA ASP A 124 -31.42 -18.15 -35.34
C ASP A 124 -31.81 -17.25 -36.55
N LYS A 125 -30.94 -17.11 -37.53
CA LYS A 125 -31.18 -16.45 -38.84
C LYS A 125 -31.28 -17.46 -39.97
#